data_ffba152d110bd8972f6ab22506dc9bff
#
_entry.id   ffba152d110bd8972f6ab22506dc9bff
#
_cell.length_a   1.000
_cell.length_b   1.000
_cell.length_c   1.000
_cell.angle_alpha   90.00
_cell.angle_beta   90.00
_cell.angle_gamma   90.00
#
_symmetry.space_group_name_H-M   'P 1'
#
loop_
_entity.id
_entity.type
_entity.pdbx_description
1 polymer ?
#
loop_
_entity_poly.entity_id
_entity_poly.type
_entity_poly.pdbx_seq_one_letter_code
_entity_poly.pdbx_strand_id
1 'polypeptide(L)'
;MAVEYPQVPDFDQDISFASIDDAINVYVATRDALAEERKSYNVYEAKAKNYMDRIEMFIKDKADEIGVDSFKTKSGTAYRTVKTSYRVGQWDLYLAWMKETGNFQCLEKRAAKNAVKEIHDETGEIPPGLEYVAEVAFDVRRPSK
;
A
#
# COMPACT_ATOMS: atom_id res chain seq x y z
N MET A 1 -20.09 -13.46 21.31
CA MET A 1 -19.76 -14.72 20.61
C MET A 1 -18.29 -14.62 20.22
N ALA A 2 -17.48 -15.53 20.74
CA ALA A 2 -16.09 -15.63 20.31
C ALA A 2 -16.11 -16.13 18.85
N VAL A 3 -15.48 -15.39 17.95
CA VAL A 3 -15.24 -15.85 16.57
C VAL A 3 -14.21 -16.96 16.71
N GLU A 4 -14.62 -18.19 16.42
CA GLU A 4 -13.69 -19.32 16.35
C GLU A 4 -12.87 -19.14 15.08
N TYR A 5 -11.64 -18.65 15.24
CA TYR A 5 -10.72 -18.51 14.13
C TYR A 5 -10.29 -19.91 13.65
N PRO A 6 -10.27 -20.17 12.35
CA PRO A 6 -9.65 -21.40 11.84
C PRO A 6 -8.24 -21.46 12.41
N GLN A 7 -7.86 -22.64 12.91
CA GLN A 7 -6.54 -22.87 13.49
C GLN A 7 -5.48 -22.49 12.47
N VAL A 8 -4.83 -21.35 12.70
CA VAL A 8 -3.69 -20.94 11.88
C VAL A 8 -2.60 -21.96 12.13
N PRO A 9 -2.02 -22.57 11.08
CA PRO A 9 -0.94 -23.52 11.27
C PRO A 9 0.23 -22.83 11.97
N ASP A 10 0.98 -23.59 12.74
CA ASP A 10 2.26 -23.13 13.28
C ASP A 10 3.20 -22.83 12.11
N PHE A 11 3.47 -21.56 11.86
CA PHE A 11 4.29 -21.11 10.74
C PHE A 11 5.78 -21.49 10.87
N ASP A 12 6.21 -21.93 12.04
CA ASP A 12 7.59 -22.32 12.32
C ASP A 12 7.85 -23.83 12.10
N GLN A 13 6.80 -24.59 11.74
CA GLN A 13 6.95 -26.03 11.43
C GLN A 13 7.45 -26.24 10.00
N ASP A 14 8.26 -27.29 9.84
CA ASP A 14 8.67 -27.77 8.51
C ASP A 14 7.45 -28.15 7.66
N ILE A 15 7.45 -27.70 6.41
CA ILE A 15 6.35 -27.95 5.48
C ILE A 15 6.41 -29.40 5.01
N SER A 16 5.42 -30.20 5.41
CA SER A 16 5.22 -31.58 4.97
C SER A 16 3.74 -31.85 4.76
N PHE A 17 3.37 -32.34 3.58
CA PHE A 17 1.98 -32.69 3.23
C PHE A 17 1.90 -34.11 2.69
N ALA A 18 0.80 -34.80 2.97
CA ALA A 18 0.55 -36.15 2.47
C ALA A 18 0.30 -36.16 0.95
N SER A 19 -0.26 -35.09 0.41
CA SER A 19 -0.56 -34.91 -1.01
C SER A 19 -0.48 -33.45 -1.44
N ILE A 20 -0.43 -33.24 -2.75
CA ILE A 20 -0.52 -31.89 -3.35
C ILE A 20 -1.89 -31.26 -3.07
N ASP A 21 -2.95 -32.06 -3.02
CA ASP A 21 -4.30 -31.58 -2.70
C ASP A 21 -4.36 -31.03 -1.27
N ASP A 22 -3.76 -31.73 -0.30
CA ASP A 22 -3.65 -31.23 1.08
C ASP A 22 -2.87 -29.92 1.14
N ALA A 23 -1.76 -29.81 0.42
CA ALA A 23 -0.97 -28.60 0.34
C ALA A 23 -1.78 -27.40 -0.21
N ILE A 24 -2.53 -27.63 -1.29
CA ILE A 24 -3.41 -26.62 -1.90
C ILE A 24 -4.53 -26.22 -0.93
N ASN A 25 -5.15 -27.16 -0.25
CA ASN A 25 -6.21 -26.89 0.72
C ASN A 25 -5.70 -26.02 1.88
N VAL A 26 -4.56 -26.36 2.46
CA VAL A 26 -3.94 -25.58 3.55
C VAL A 26 -3.55 -24.19 3.06
N TYR A 27 -2.96 -24.08 1.87
CA TYR A 27 -2.63 -22.78 1.27
C TYR A 27 -3.86 -21.88 1.11
N VAL A 28 -4.94 -22.40 0.55
CA VAL A 28 -6.19 -21.66 0.33
C VAL A 28 -6.79 -21.22 1.67
N ALA A 29 -6.87 -22.12 2.65
CA ALA A 29 -7.41 -21.81 3.98
C ALA A 29 -6.58 -20.71 4.68
N THR A 30 -5.25 -20.80 4.65
CA THR A 30 -4.35 -19.81 5.24
C THR A 30 -4.48 -18.45 4.56
N ARG A 31 -4.55 -18.42 3.23
CA ARG A 31 -4.75 -17.19 2.45
C ARG A 31 -6.08 -16.51 2.81
N ASP A 32 -7.14 -17.29 2.93
CA ASP A 32 -8.48 -16.79 3.23
C ASP A 32 -8.56 -16.25 4.67
N ALA A 33 -7.97 -16.95 5.63
CA ALA A 33 -7.85 -16.47 7.00
C ALA A 33 -7.09 -15.14 7.08
N LEU A 34 -5.95 -15.02 6.37
CA LEU A 34 -5.19 -13.79 6.29
C LEU A 34 -6.00 -12.63 5.68
N ALA A 35 -6.83 -12.92 4.66
CA ALA A 35 -7.67 -11.90 4.03
C ALA A 35 -8.76 -11.38 4.99
N GLU A 36 -9.39 -12.26 5.79
CA GLU A 36 -10.40 -11.86 6.78
C GLU A 36 -9.77 -11.08 7.93
N GLU A 37 -8.60 -11.48 8.43
CA GLU A 37 -7.86 -10.71 9.44
C GLU A 37 -7.49 -9.30 8.94
N ARG A 38 -7.00 -9.18 7.71
CA ARG A 38 -6.73 -7.87 7.10
C ARG A 38 -7.98 -7.00 7.01
N LYS A 39 -9.11 -7.59 6.63
CA LYS A 39 -10.37 -6.87 6.54
C LYS A 39 -10.81 -6.36 7.91
N SER A 40 -10.73 -7.20 8.92
CA SER A 40 -11.02 -6.87 10.32
C SER A 40 -10.12 -5.74 10.83
N TYR A 41 -8.81 -5.87 10.58
CA TYR A 41 -7.82 -4.86 10.95
C TYR A 41 -8.06 -3.53 10.23
N ASN A 42 -8.36 -3.54 8.94
CA ASN A 42 -8.65 -2.32 8.17
C ASN A 42 -9.87 -1.56 8.73
N VAL A 43 -10.90 -2.28 9.17
CA VAL A 43 -12.07 -1.67 9.82
C VAL A 43 -11.69 -1.03 11.15
N TYR A 44 -10.90 -1.73 11.96
CA TYR A 44 -10.38 -1.19 13.21
C TYR A 44 -9.49 0.04 12.97
N GLU A 45 -8.55 -0.06 12.05
CA GLU A 45 -7.63 1.03 11.69
C GLU A 45 -8.38 2.29 11.23
N ALA A 46 -9.41 2.11 10.38
CA ALA A 46 -10.23 3.23 9.91
C ALA A 46 -10.96 3.94 11.06
N LYS A 47 -11.51 3.17 12.01
CA LYS A 47 -12.16 3.72 13.20
C LYS A 47 -11.17 4.45 14.11
N ALA A 48 -10.00 3.86 14.33
CA ALA A 48 -8.95 4.44 15.15
C ALA A 48 -8.42 5.75 14.54
N LYS A 49 -8.15 5.77 13.24
CA LYS A 49 -7.74 6.98 12.51
C LYS A 49 -8.78 8.09 12.60
N ASN A 50 -10.05 7.79 12.34
CA ASN A 50 -11.13 8.76 12.48
C ASN A 50 -11.23 9.34 13.89
N TYR A 51 -11.01 8.51 14.92
CA TYR A 51 -11.00 8.97 16.30
C TYR A 51 -9.80 9.89 16.57
N MET A 52 -8.61 9.53 16.09
CA MET A 52 -7.40 10.37 16.20
C MET A 52 -7.58 11.72 15.49
N ASP A 53 -8.14 11.73 14.26
CA ASP A 53 -8.43 12.96 13.52
C ASP A 53 -9.34 13.91 14.31
N ARG A 54 -10.34 13.38 14.98
CA ARG A 54 -11.23 14.17 15.84
C ARG A 54 -10.51 14.77 17.05
N ILE A 55 -9.56 14.03 17.64
CA ILE A 55 -8.71 14.53 18.72
C ILE A 55 -7.78 15.65 18.18
N GLU A 56 -7.18 15.45 17.01
CA GLU A 56 -6.35 16.46 16.37
C GLU A 56 -7.13 17.76 16.09
N MET A 57 -8.36 17.64 15.59
CA MET A 57 -9.25 18.80 15.41
C MET A 57 -9.52 19.53 16.72
N PHE A 58 -9.85 18.79 17.78
CA PHE A 58 -10.08 19.40 19.12
C PHE A 58 -8.83 20.16 19.61
N ILE A 59 -7.63 19.56 19.47
CA ILE A 59 -6.37 20.21 19.87
C ILE A 59 -6.12 21.47 19.04
N LYS A 60 -6.37 21.40 17.73
CA LYS A 60 -6.24 22.54 16.81
C LYS A 60 -7.19 23.67 17.19
N ASP A 61 -8.46 23.38 17.43
CA ASP A 61 -9.47 24.38 17.82
C ASP A 61 -9.07 25.07 19.14
N LYS A 62 -8.56 24.30 20.10
CA LYS A 62 -8.05 24.85 21.36
C LYS A 62 -6.80 25.72 21.15
N ALA A 63 -5.89 25.33 20.26
CA ALA A 63 -4.71 26.14 19.92
C ALA A 63 -5.11 27.45 19.25
N ASP A 64 -6.08 27.42 18.35
CA ASP A 64 -6.62 28.61 17.69
C ASP A 64 -7.34 29.55 18.70
N GLU A 65 -8.16 28.99 19.62
CA GLU A 65 -8.85 29.75 20.68
C GLU A 65 -7.88 30.50 21.60
N ILE A 66 -6.77 29.89 21.98
CA ILE A 66 -5.79 30.44 22.92
C ILE A 66 -4.70 31.26 22.20
N GLY A 67 -4.54 31.08 20.89
CA GLY A 67 -3.52 31.76 20.08
C GLY A 67 -2.11 31.20 20.28
N VAL A 68 -1.98 29.87 20.43
CA VAL A 68 -0.69 29.18 20.59
C VAL A 68 -0.43 28.18 19.47
N ASP A 69 0.82 27.92 19.17
CA ASP A 69 1.22 26.94 18.15
C ASP A 69 1.65 25.60 18.74
N SER A 70 1.71 25.48 20.06
CA SER A 70 2.07 24.22 20.71
C SER A 70 1.55 24.10 22.12
N PHE A 71 1.30 22.84 22.53
CA PHE A 71 1.01 22.44 23.91
C PHE A 71 2.07 21.45 24.37
N LYS A 72 2.66 21.73 25.53
CA LYS A 72 3.58 20.80 26.19
C LYS A 72 2.94 20.30 27.49
N THR A 73 2.75 18.99 27.59
CA THR A 73 2.14 18.32 28.73
C THR A 73 3.03 17.18 29.24
N LYS A 74 2.64 16.58 30.37
CA LYS A 74 3.32 15.38 30.88
C LYS A 74 3.17 14.17 29.95
N SER A 75 2.09 14.12 29.15
CA SER A 75 1.78 13.03 28.23
C SER A 75 2.42 13.19 26.86
N GLY A 76 2.95 14.39 26.53
CA GLY A 76 3.57 14.66 25.25
C GLY A 76 3.45 16.12 24.82
N THR A 77 3.88 16.38 23.60
CA THR A 77 3.81 17.70 22.98
C THR A 77 2.99 17.64 21.70
N ALA A 78 1.98 18.48 21.60
CA ALA A 78 1.27 18.75 20.35
C ALA A 78 1.74 20.08 19.78
N TYR A 79 2.03 20.14 18.50
CA TYR A 79 2.50 21.35 17.84
C TYR A 79 1.94 21.47 16.41
N ARG A 80 1.76 22.72 15.98
CA ARG A 80 1.28 23.03 14.64
C ARG A 80 2.34 22.71 13.60
N THR A 81 1.97 21.98 12.57
CA THR A 81 2.83 21.73 11.41
C THR A 81 2.11 22.13 10.14
N VAL A 82 2.86 22.65 9.16
CA VAL A 82 2.36 22.89 7.81
C VAL A 82 2.87 21.76 6.92
N LYS A 83 1.93 20.88 6.49
CA LYS A 83 2.25 19.84 5.51
C LYS A 83 2.03 20.41 4.12
N THR A 84 3.10 20.51 3.33
CA THR A 84 3.02 20.93 1.94
C THR A 84 3.07 19.72 1.02
N SER A 85 2.31 19.76 -0.06
CA SER A 85 2.34 18.75 -1.10
C SER A 85 2.20 19.40 -2.47
N TYR A 86 2.74 18.75 -3.48
CA TYR A 86 2.61 19.17 -4.87
C TYR A 86 1.88 18.06 -5.63
N ARG A 87 0.88 18.43 -6.40
CA ARG A 87 0.21 17.50 -7.30
C ARG A 87 0.09 18.12 -8.68
N VAL A 88 0.18 17.31 -9.70
CA VAL A 88 0.03 17.78 -11.08
C VAL A 88 -1.45 18.08 -11.33
N GLY A 89 -1.76 19.35 -11.60
CA GLY A 89 -3.09 19.79 -11.99
C GLY A 89 -3.36 19.64 -13.49
N GLN A 90 -2.30 19.86 -14.31
CA GLN A 90 -2.37 19.78 -15.78
C GLN A 90 -1.11 19.07 -16.30
N TRP A 91 -1.28 17.82 -16.70
CA TRP A 91 -0.16 16.97 -17.15
C TRP A 91 0.53 17.50 -18.39
N ASP A 92 -0.22 17.99 -19.39
CA ASP A 92 0.35 18.46 -20.64
C ASP A 92 1.31 19.65 -20.44
N LEU A 93 0.92 20.60 -19.59
CA LEU A 93 1.77 21.75 -19.25
C LEU A 93 3.00 21.31 -18.43
N TYR A 94 2.82 20.39 -17.49
CA TYR A 94 3.92 19.90 -16.66
C TYR A 94 4.94 19.12 -17.49
N LEU A 95 4.49 18.26 -18.41
CA LEU A 95 5.36 17.52 -19.32
C LEU A 95 6.07 18.44 -20.32
N ALA A 96 5.37 19.48 -20.86
CA ALA A 96 5.98 20.46 -21.75
C ALA A 96 7.11 21.23 -21.02
N TRP A 97 6.85 21.70 -19.80
CA TRP A 97 7.86 22.36 -18.97
C TRP A 97 9.08 21.48 -18.70
N MET A 98 8.88 20.18 -18.39
CA MET A 98 9.99 19.25 -18.15
C MET A 98 10.82 19.01 -19.42
N LYS A 99 10.17 18.90 -20.60
CA LYS A 99 10.87 18.75 -21.88
C LYS A 99 11.72 20.00 -22.20
N GLU A 100 11.18 21.18 -21.94
CA GLU A 100 11.85 22.46 -22.18
C GLU A 100 13.04 22.66 -21.23
N THR A 101 12.86 22.33 -19.95
CA THR A 101 13.87 22.61 -18.92
C THR A 101 14.83 21.45 -18.62
N GLY A 102 14.52 20.23 -19.09
CA GLY A 102 15.30 19.02 -18.79
C GLY A 102 15.15 18.50 -17.36
N ASN A 103 14.22 19.04 -16.56
CA ASN A 103 14.05 18.72 -15.14
C ASN A 103 13.27 17.41 -14.89
N PHE A 104 13.66 16.32 -15.54
CA PHE A 104 13.02 15.00 -15.40
C PHE A 104 13.15 14.39 -14.00
N GLN A 105 14.04 14.90 -13.14
CA GLN A 105 14.14 14.48 -11.73
C GLN A 105 12.89 14.82 -10.90
N CYS A 106 12.00 15.66 -11.42
CA CYS A 106 10.70 15.95 -10.81
C CYS A 106 9.64 14.83 -11.04
N LEU A 107 9.96 13.82 -11.85
CA LEU A 107 9.15 12.62 -12.01
C LEU A 107 9.64 11.48 -11.12
N GLU A 108 8.70 10.65 -10.67
CA GLU A 108 9.09 9.38 -10.05
C GLU A 108 9.76 8.46 -11.08
N LYS A 109 10.92 7.90 -10.70
CA LYS A 109 11.67 6.97 -11.55
C LYS A 109 11.05 5.57 -11.50
N ARG A 110 9.94 5.38 -12.21
CA ARG A 110 9.28 4.09 -12.33
C ARG A 110 8.83 3.84 -13.76
N ALA A 111 9.27 2.72 -14.35
CA ALA A 111 8.75 2.29 -15.63
C ALA A 111 7.30 1.80 -15.51
N ALA A 112 6.44 2.25 -16.42
CA ALA A 112 5.06 1.77 -16.50
C ALA A 112 5.05 0.40 -17.19
N LYS A 113 4.90 -0.69 -16.41
CA LYS A 113 4.99 -2.08 -16.87
C LYS A 113 4.16 -2.35 -18.14
N ASN A 114 2.91 -1.88 -18.18
CA ASN A 114 2.01 -2.16 -19.30
C ASN A 114 2.43 -1.41 -20.56
N ALA A 115 2.80 -0.14 -20.46
CA ALA A 115 3.27 0.64 -21.61
C ALA A 115 4.59 0.09 -22.18
N VAL A 116 5.53 -0.31 -21.30
CA VAL A 116 6.77 -0.96 -21.73
C VAL A 116 6.49 -2.30 -22.42
N LYS A 117 5.53 -3.08 -21.87
CA LYS A 117 5.11 -4.34 -22.47
C LYS A 117 4.51 -4.15 -23.86
N GLU A 118 3.65 -3.16 -24.07
CA GLU A 118 3.07 -2.83 -25.37
C GLU A 118 4.16 -2.51 -26.40
N ILE A 119 5.12 -1.66 -26.04
CA ILE A 119 6.27 -1.33 -26.91
C ILE A 119 7.08 -2.58 -27.24
N HIS A 120 7.36 -3.43 -26.26
CA HIS A 120 8.10 -4.66 -26.45
C HIS A 120 7.34 -5.65 -27.36
N ASP A 121 6.03 -5.78 -27.16
CA ASP A 121 5.18 -6.66 -27.99
C ASP A 121 5.09 -6.15 -29.45
N GLU A 122 5.11 -4.84 -29.69
CA GLU A 122 5.04 -4.22 -31.01
C GLU A 122 6.38 -4.21 -31.74
N THR A 123 7.47 -3.92 -31.04
CA THR A 123 8.78 -3.70 -31.66
C THR A 123 9.74 -4.89 -31.55
N GLY A 124 9.47 -5.81 -30.62
CA GLY A 124 10.38 -6.89 -30.23
C GLY A 124 11.60 -6.43 -29.41
N GLU A 125 11.69 -5.13 -29.09
CA GLU A 125 12.82 -4.54 -28.40
C GLU A 125 12.41 -3.99 -27.02
N ILE A 126 13.33 -4.09 -26.06
CA ILE A 126 13.19 -3.48 -24.75
C ILE A 126 13.81 -2.09 -24.80
N PRO A 127 13.09 -1.04 -24.34
CA PRO A 127 13.66 0.31 -24.31
C PRO A 127 15.01 0.36 -23.59
N PRO A 128 16.00 1.10 -24.10
CA PRO A 128 17.33 1.19 -23.53
C PRO A 128 17.29 1.61 -22.04
N GLY A 129 18.08 0.92 -21.21
CA GLY A 129 18.15 1.17 -19.78
C GLY A 129 17.09 0.44 -18.93
N LEU A 130 16.27 -0.41 -19.57
CA LEU A 130 15.39 -1.35 -18.89
C LEU A 130 15.95 -2.77 -18.97
N GLU A 131 15.70 -3.55 -17.91
CA GLU A 131 16.02 -4.97 -17.85
C GLU A 131 14.73 -5.78 -17.88
N TYR A 132 14.68 -6.82 -18.71
CA TYR A 132 13.59 -7.79 -18.70
C TYR A 132 13.86 -8.86 -17.65
N VAL A 133 12.99 -8.94 -16.67
CA VAL A 133 13.05 -9.98 -15.64
C VAL A 133 11.79 -10.83 -15.73
N ALA A 134 11.97 -12.14 -15.93
CA ALA A 134 10.90 -13.12 -15.91
C ALA A 134 11.15 -14.10 -14.76
N GLU A 135 10.13 -14.28 -13.93
CA GLU A 135 10.13 -15.23 -12.81
C GLU A 135 9.04 -16.26 -13.04
N VAL A 136 9.39 -17.53 -12.83
CA VAL A 136 8.41 -18.62 -12.86
C VAL A 136 7.82 -18.77 -11.46
N ALA A 137 6.50 -18.60 -11.36
CA ALA A 137 5.75 -18.77 -10.13
C ALA A 137 4.61 -19.77 -10.31
N PHE A 138 4.19 -20.40 -9.22
CA PHE A 138 3.01 -21.24 -9.19
C PHE A 138 1.86 -20.49 -8.52
N ASP A 139 0.77 -20.30 -9.24
CA ASP A 139 -0.44 -19.68 -8.75
C ASP A 139 -1.45 -20.74 -8.27
N VAL A 140 -1.94 -20.59 -7.05
CA VAL A 140 -2.98 -21.46 -6.50
C VAL A 140 -4.36 -20.81 -6.67
N ARG A 141 -5.26 -21.47 -7.37
CA ARG A 141 -6.66 -21.04 -7.61
C ARG A 141 -7.63 -22.04 -7.02
N ARG A 142 -8.80 -21.53 -6.63
CA ARG A 142 -9.93 -22.41 -6.30
C ARG A 142 -10.45 -23.09 -7.57
N PRO A 143 -11.06 -24.28 -7.46
CA PRO A 143 -11.79 -24.90 -8.57
C PRO A 143 -12.83 -23.94 -9.15
N SER A 144 -12.92 -23.89 -10.48
CA SER A 144 -14.02 -23.20 -11.14
C SER A 144 -15.33 -23.93 -10.83
N LYS A 145 -16.39 -23.20 -10.47
CA LYS A 145 -17.73 -23.75 -10.32
C LYS A 145 -18.32 -24.08 -11.67
#